data_e3c9ee29ffedb0a2fffb53d135898e3b
#
_entry.id   e3c9ee29ffedb0a2fffb53d135898e3b
#
_cell.length_a   1.000
_cell.length_b   1.000
_cell.length_c   1.000
_cell.angle_alpha   90.00
_cell.angle_beta   90.00
_cell.angle_gamma   90.00
#
_symmetry.space_group_name_H-M   'P 1'
#
loop_
_entity.id
_entity.type
_entity.pdbx_description
1 polymer ?
#
loop_
_entity_poly.entity_id
_entity_poly.type
_entity_poly.pdbx_seq_one_letter_code
_entity_poly.pdbx_strand_id
1 'polypeptide(L)'
;MAKKFNEYYLNWDEINQIIAAAKNLKESLVLKILARTGMRRFELSKLEAKDVDFERKRLFIKKGKGATEKDPKSRAVPIDDDTLQTIKFYLGSRKTGFLVQSNKKSHDGISLSQINRIVSNCAKRANVKNPNPKLKNMNPHIFRHSFSRLSLAAGIPFNMVQRIAGHADARTTLQMYGVPSITDTQQLYDEKLVDKFQEKSKNKSNAKLTDFTGKSE
;
A
#
# COMPACT_ATOMS: atom_id res chain seq x y z
N MET A 1 19.56 11.88 20.23
CA MET A 1 19.84 11.22 18.94
C MET A 1 18.74 11.61 17.95
N ALA A 2 19.08 12.13 16.77
CA ALA A 2 18.07 12.41 15.74
C ALA A 2 17.50 11.06 15.25
N LYS A 3 16.17 10.89 15.32
CA LYS A 3 15.50 9.71 14.75
C LYS A 3 15.85 9.61 13.28
N LYS A 4 16.31 8.44 12.81
CA LYS A 4 16.58 8.20 11.40
C LYS A 4 15.27 8.37 10.61
N PHE A 5 15.32 8.85 9.39
CA PHE A 5 14.15 9.13 8.51
C PHE A 5 13.15 7.96 8.42
N ASN A 6 13.59 6.76 8.75
CA ASN A 6 12.82 5.50 8.73
C ASN A 6 11.78 5.35 9.86
N GLU A 7 11.79 6.23 10.85
CA GLU A 7 10.92 6.14 12.03
C GLU A 7 9.66 6.99 11.94
N TYR A 8 9.52 7.81 10.87
CA TYR A 8 8.40 8.72 10.72
C TYR A 8 7.32 8.15 9.80
N TYR A 9 6.37 7.41 10.37
CA TYR A 9 5.21 6.88 9.65
C TYR A 9 3.95 6.94 10.52
N LEU A 10 2.78 6.93 9.89
CA LEU A 10 1.50 6.82 10.56
C LEU A 10 1.19 5.35 10.84
N ASN A 11 0.62 5.06 12.00
CA ASN A 11 0.06 3.75 12.29
C ASN A 11 -1.33 3.57 11.65
N TRP A 12 -1.93 2.38 11.78
CA TRP A 12 -3.23 2.06 11.20
C TRP A 12 -4.35 2.95 11.73
N ASP A 13 -4.36 3.24 13.04
CA ASP A 13 -5.39 4.04 13.68
C ASP A 13 -5.33 5.49 13.23
N GLU A 14 -4.15 6.07 13.15
CA GLU A 14 -3.95 7.43 12.64
C GLU A 14 -4.40 7.57 11.18
N ILE A 15 -4.09 6.58 10.32
CA ILE A 15 -4.55 6.56 8.93
C ILE A 15 -6.08 6.51 8.88
N ASN A 16 -6.71 5.62 9.66
CA ASN A 16 -8.17 5.50 9.70
C ASN A 16 -8.84 6.76 10.26
N GLN A 17 -8.29 7.39 11.28
CA GLN A 17 -8.77 8.68 11.80
C GLN A 17 -8.73 9.78 10.74
N ILE A 18 -7.64 9.85 9.96
CA ILE A 18 -7.52 10.84 8.87
C ILE A 18 -8.56 10.58 7.78
N ILE A 19 -8.78 9.30 7.40
CA ILE A 19 -9.79 8.92 6.40
C ILE A 19 -11.20 9.25 6.92
N ALA A 20 -11.51 8.93 8.17
CA ALA A 20 -12.81 9.22 8.80
C ALA A 20 -13.10 10.72 8.90
N ALA A 21 -12.08 11.58 8.97
CA ALA A 21 -12.22 13.03 8.97
C ALA A 21 -12.51 13.65 7.60
N ALA A 22 -12.67 12.84 6.55
CA ALA A 22 -13.07 13.31 5.22
C ALA A 22 -14.51 13.87 5.24
N LYS A 23 -14.72 15.06 4.66
CA LYS A 23 -16.03 15.73 4.62
C LYS A 23 -16.88 15.36 3.42
N ASN A 24 -16.30 14.76 2.43
CA ASN A 24 -16.98 14.38 1.18
C ASN A 24 -16.28 13.17 0.53
N LEU A 25 -16.97 12.59 -0.45
CA LEU A 25 -16.53 11.41 -1.15
C LEU A 25 -15.19 11.59 -1.88
N LYS A 26 -14.91 12.79 -2.42
CA LYS A 26 -13.61 13.09 -3.06
C LYS A 26 -12.45 13.03 -2.08
N GLU A 27 -12.60 13.65 -0.89
CA GLU A 27 -11.58 13.61 0.14
C GLU A 27 -11.33 12.16 0.60
N SER A 28 -12.40 11.41 0.88
CA SER A 28 -12.32 10.01 1.27
C SER A 28 -11.61 9.18 0.21
N LEU A 29 -11.97 9.34 -1.07
CA LEU A 29 -11.35 8.62 -2.19
C LEU A 29 -9.86 8.89 -2.31
N VAL A 30 -9.45 10.17 -2.27
CA VAL A 30 -8.04 10.57 -2.34
C VAL A 30 -7.23 9.94 -1.20
N LEU A 31 -7.74 9.99 0.02
CA LEU A 31 -7.07 9.44 1.20
C LEU A 31 -6.98 7.92 1.15
N LYS A 32 -8.08 7.23 0.80
CA LYS A 32 -8.10 5.76 0.68
C LYS A 32 -7.10 5.28 -0.38
N ILE A 33 -7.09 5.89 -1.56
CA ILE A 33 -6.15 5.52 -2.61
C ILE A 33 -4.70 5.70 -2.14
N LEU A 34 -4.35 6.86 -1.56
CA LEU A 34 -2.99 7.11 -1.07
C LEU A 34 -2.58 6.12 0.03
N ALA A 35 -3.48 5.87 0.99
CA ALA A 35 -3.20 5.01 2.14
C ALA A 35 -3.05 3.54 1.78
N ARG A 36 -3.89 3.04 0.85
CA ARG A 36 -4.02 1.61 0.56
C ARG A 36 -3.20 1.12 -0.63
N THR A 37 -2.65 2.04 -1.41
CA THR A 37 -1.84 1.69 -2.58
C THR A 37 -0.41 2.20 -2.49
N GLY A 38 -0.14 3.15 -1.62
CA GLY A 38 1.16 3.80 -1.52
C GLY A 38 1.60 4.53 -2.79
N MET A 39 0.67 4.81 -3.74
CA MET A 39 1.03 5.49 -4.98
C MET A 39 1.50 6.93 -4.76
N ARG A 40 2.24 7.45 -5.72
CA ARG A 40 2.68 8.85 -5.67
C ARG A 40 1.49 9.79 -5.97
N ARG A 41 1.46 10.97 -5.33
CA ARG A 41 0.43 11.99 -5.61
C ARG A 41 0.33 12.37 -7.08
N PHE A 42 1.46 12.34 -7.82
CA PHE A 42 1.47 12.59 -9.25
C PHE A 42 0.75 11.47 -10.02
N GLU A 43 0.95 10.21 -9.65
CA GLU A 43 0.27 9.06 -10.25
C GLU A 43 -1.24 9.17 -10.01
N LEU A 44 -1.66 9.48 -8.78
CA LEU A 44 -3.07 9.72 -8.46
C LEU A 44 -3.68 10.84 -9.30
N SER A 45 -2.96 11.94 -9.52
CA SER A 45 -3.47 13.08 -10.31
C SER A 45 -3.68 12.75 -11.79
N LYS A 46 -3.04 11.68 -12.28
CA LYS A 46 -3.12 11.23 -13.69
C LYS A 46 -3.99 10.00 -13.90
N LEU A 47 -4.52 9.42 -12.81
CA LEU A 47 -5.34 8.22 -12.87
C LEU A 47 -6.68 8.54 -13.57
N GLU A 48 -7.08 7.69 -14.49
CA GLU A 48 -8.32 7.80 -15.25
C GLU A 48 -9.35 6.76 -14.78
N ALA A 49 -10.63 7.00 -15.05
CA ALA A 49 -11.71 6.07 -14.71
C ALA A 49 -11.52 4.69 -15.37
N LYS A 50 -11.00 4.64 -16.59
CA LYS A 50 -10.70 3.40 -17.32
C LYS A 50 -9.53 2.60 -16.76
N ASP A 51 -8.72 3.19 -15.85
CA ASP A 51 -7.61 2.50 -15.21
C ASP A 51 -8.05 1.66 -14.00
N VAL A 52 -9.36 1.65 -13.71
CA VAL A 52 -9.97 0.85 -12.63
C VAL A 52 -10.49 -0.46 -13.20
N ASP A 53 -9.88 -1.57 -12.78
CA ASP A 53 -10.37 -2.92 -13.08
C ASP A 53 -11.25 -3.37 -11.90
N PHE A 54 -12.56 -3.27 -12.09
CA PHE A 54 -13.54 -3.60 -11.05
C PHE A 54 -13.66 -5.10 -10.79
N GLU A 55 -13.42 -5.94 -11.80
CA GLU A 55 -13.51 -7.39 -11.68
C GLU A 55 -12.33 -7.95 -10.88
N ARG A 56 -11.12 -7.50 -11.23
CA ARG A 56 -9.88 -7.96 -10.58
C ARG A 56 -9.46 -7.10 -9.40
N LYS A 57 -10.28 -6.13 -8.99
CA LYS A 57 -10.05 -5.23 -7.86
C LYS A 57 -8.66 -4.60 -7.86
N ARG A 58 -8.30 -3.92 -8.94
CA ARG A 58 -6.99 -3.30 -9.10
C ARG A 58 -7.04 -1.98 -9.84
N LEU A 59 -6.03 -1.15 -9.58
CA LEU A 59 -5.75 0.08 -10.32
C LEU A 59 -4.56 -0.12 -11.23
N PHE A 60 -4.70 0.30 -12.48
CA PHE A 60 -3.63 0.27 -13.44
C PHE A 60 -2.89 1.62 -13.47
N ILE A 61 -1.63 1.64 -13.01
CA ILE A 61 -0.82 2.85 -12.93
C ILE A 61 0.14 2.89 -14.12
N LYS A 62 -0.10 3.81 -15.03
CA LYS A 62 0.74 4.06 -16.19
C LYS A 62 1.94 4.92 -15.81
N LYS A 63 3.10 4.63 -16.35
CA LYS A 63 4.31 5.42 -16.17
C LYS A 63 4.68 6.10 -17.49
N GLY A 64 4.25 7.36 -17.62
CA GLY A 64 4.53 8.17 -18.80
C GLY A 64 3.30 8.43 -19.69
N LYS A 65 3.43 9.39 -20.62
CA LYS A 65 2.40 9.72 -21.61
C LYS A 65 2.32 8.61 -22.65
N GLY A 66 1.13 8.06 -22.87
CA GLY A 66 0.93 6.97 -23.84
C GLY A 66 1.31 5.56 -23.34
N ALA A 67 1.74 5.39 -22.09
CA ALA A 67 2.03 4.07 -21.54
C ALA A 67 0.79 3.16 -21.57
N THR A 68 1.00 1.90 -21.96
CA THR A 68 -0.01 0.84 -22.01
C THR A 68 0.20 -0.15 -20.88
N GLU A 69 -0.71 -1.11 -20.76
CA GLU A 69 -0.59 -2.22 -19.80
C GLU A 69 0.67 -3.08 -20.01
N LYS A 70 1.13 -3.14 -21.26
CA LYS A 70 2.33 -3.89 -21.65
C LYS A 70 3.64 -3.15 -21.40
N ASP A 71 3.58 -1.86 -21.01
CA ASP A 71 4.78 -1.09 -20.69
C ASP A 71 5.40 -1.62 -19.39
N PRO A 72 6.69 -2.02 -19.40
CA PRO A 72 7.38 -2.58 -18.22
C PRO A 72 7.44 -1.62 -17.04
N LYS A 73 7.21 -0.33 -17.27
CA LYS A 73 7.14 0.69 -16.22
C LYS A 73 5.73 0.87 -15.63
N SER A 74 4.71 0.29 -16.24
CA SER A 74 3.35 0.28 -15.74
C SER A 74 3.16 -0.83 -14.71
N ARG A 75 2.22 -0.66 -13.78
CA ARG A 75 1.94 -1.66 -12.76
C ARG A 75 0.47 -1.70 -12.40
N ALA A 76 -0.01 -2.89 -12.09
CA ALA A 76 -1.29 -3.08 -11.43
C ALA A 76 -1.11 -3.09 -9.92
N VAL A 77 -1.94 -2.35 -9.20
CA VAL A 77 -1.95 -2.24 -7.74
C VAL A 77 -3.28 -2.77 -7.23
N PRO A 78 -3.29 -3.77 -6.34
CA PRO A 78 -4.53 -4.28 -5.75
C PRO A 78 -5.19 -3.21 -4.87
N ILE A 79 -6.51 -3.23 -4.81
CA ILE A 79 -7.33 -2.39 -3.94
C ILE A 79 -8.37 -3.24 -3.23
N ASP A 80 -8.72 -2.83 -2.01
CA ASP A 80 -9.77 -3.47 -1.22
C ASP A 80 -11.18 -3.06 -1.66
N ASP A 81 -12.16 -3.82 -1.18
CA ASP A 81 -13.57 -3.62 -1.53
C ASP A 81 -14.10 -2.26 -1.11
N ASP A 82 -13.69 -1.75 0.04
CA ASP A 82 -14.10 -0.44 0.55
C ASP A 82 -13.60 0.71 -0.34
N THR A 83 -12.35 0.63 -0.80
CA THR A 83 -11.80 1.59 -1.77
C THR A 83 -12.51 1.47 -3.12
N LEU A 84 -12.76 0.25 -3.58
CA LEU A 84 -13.47 -0.01 -4.84
C LEU A 84 -14.90 0.53 -4.82
N GLN A 85 -15.63 0.33 -3.74
CA GLN A 85 -16.97 0.89 -3.55
C GLN A 85 -16.93 2.43 -3.55
N THR A 86 -15.96 3.02 -2.84
CA THR A 86 -15.77 4.47 -2.83
C THR A 86 -15.52 5.02 -4.24
N ILE A 87 -14.72 4.32 -5.06
CA ILE A 87 -14.53 4.65 -6.47
C ILE A 87 -15.85 4.58 -7.23
N LYS A 88 -16.60 3.50 -7.06
CA LYS A 88 -17.90 3.27 -7.72
C LYS A 88 -18.87 4.41 -7.44
N PHE A 89 -19.06 4.76 -6.18
CA PHE A 89 -19.92 5.87 -5.77
C PHE A 89 -19.44 7.22 -6.31
N TYR A 90 -18.12 7.46 -6.27
CA TYR A 90 -17.57 8.72 -6.77
C TYR A 90 -17.70 8.88 -8.30
N LEU A 91 -17.54 7.81 -9.05
CA LEU A 91 -17.71 7.80 -10.49
C LEU A 91 -19.19 7.93 -10.91
N GLY A 92 -20.11 7.31 -10.17
CA GLY A 92 -21.51 7.18 -10.60
C GLY A 92 -21.57 6.48 -11.96
N SER A 93 -22.19 7.14 -12.93
CA SER A 93 -22.29 6.67 -14.34
C SER A 93 -21.07 7.00 -15.19
N ARG A 94 -20.12 7.76 -14.69
CA ARG A 94 -18.96 8.26 -15.46
C ARG A 94 -17.95 7.15 -15.73
N LYS A 95 -17.67 6.88 -17.01
CA LYS A 95 -16.75 5.82 -17.46
C LYS A 95 -15.42 6.35 -18.01
N THR A 96 -15.31 7.64 -18.27
CA THR A 96 -14.15 8.25 -18.93
C THR A 96 -13.61 9.47 -18.16
N GLY A 97 -12.45 9.96 -18.56
CA GLY A 97 -11.78 11.10 -17.95
C GLY A 97 -11.02 10.74 -16.67
N PHE A 98 -10.47 11.75 -16.02
CA PHE A 98 -9.69 11.54 -14.79
C PHE A 98 -10.53 10.92 -13.68
N LEU A 99 -9.95 9.97 -12.95
CA LEU A 99 -10.63 9.31 -11.82
C LEU A 99 -11.06 10.35 -10.79
N VAL A 100 -10.15 11.20 -10.35
CA VAL A 100 -10.45 12.31 -9.44
C VAL A 100 -10.36 13.63 -10.19
N GLN A 101 -11.49 14.31 -10.30
CA GLN A 101 -11.61 15.56 -11.05
C GLN A 101 -11.24 16.79 -10.21
N SER A 102 -10.77 17.83 -10.89
CA SER A 102 -10.53 19.15 -10.30
C SER A 102 -11.82 19.81 -9.83
N ASN A 103 -11.74 20.68 -8.81
CA ASN A 103 -12.88 21.49 -8.37
C ASN A 103 -13.13 22.69 -9.31
N LYS A 104 -12.09 23.10 -10.08
CA LYS A 104 -12.18 24.31 -10.93
C LYS A 104 -12.70 24.03 -12.33
N LYS A 105 -12.33 22.85 -12.87
CA LYS A 105 -12.72 22.41 -14.21
C LYS A 105 -13.03 20.93 -14.17
N SER A 106 -14.24 20.53 -14.52
CA SER A 106 -14.71 19.15 -14.44
C SER A 106 -13.95 18.18 -15.36
N HIS A 107 -13.33 18.69 -16.42
CA HIS A 107 -12.56 17.86 -17.35
C HIS A 107 -11.09 17.66 -16.95
N ASP A 108 -10.57 18.46 -15.99
CA ASP A 108 -9.20 18.35 -15.53
C ASP A 108 -9.08 17.41 -14.33
N GLY A 109 -7.95 16.70 -14.25
CA GLY A 109 -7.60 15.90 -13.09
C GLY A 109 -7.27 16.77 -11.86
N ILE A 110 -7.40 16.19 -10.70
CA ILE A 110 -7.05 16.85 -9.45
C ILE A 110 -5.59 17.33 -9.45
N SER A 111 -5.36 18.58 -9.06
CA SER A 111 -4.01 19.13 -8.99
C SER A 111 -3.24 18.60 -7.78
N LEU A 112 -1.90 18.62 -7.88
CA LEU A 112 -1.01 18.22 -6.76
C LEU A 112 -1.24 19.08 -5.52
N SER A 113 -1.55 20.37 -5.71
CA SER A 113 -1.86 21.30 -4.62
C SER A 113 -3.18 20.95 -3.93
N GLN A 114 -4.20 20.53 -4.68
CA GLN A 114 -5.47 20.06 -4.13
C GLN A 114 -5.28 18.77 -3.32
N ILE A 115 -4.49 17.80 -3.82
CA ILE A 115 -4.17 16.57 -3.07
C ILE A 115 -3.47 16.91 -1.75
N ASN A 116 -2.46 17.77 -1.77
CA ASN A 116 -1.77 18.20 -0.56
C ASN A 116 -2.71 18.87 0.44
N ARG A 117 -3.61 19.73 -0.05
CA ARG A 117 -4.59 20.43 0.79
C ARG A 117 -5.59 19.46 1.43
N ILE A 118 -6.08 18.47 0.68
CA ILE A 118 -6.98 17.44 1.21
C ILE A 118 -6.28 16.69 2.35
N VAL A 119 -5.08 16.16 2.10
CA VAL A 119 -4.31 15.41 3.10
C VAL A 119 -4.05 16.24 4.35
N SER A 120 -3.57 17.49 4.19
CA SER A 120 -3.27 18.37 5.32
C SER A 120 -4.52 18.74 6.11
N ASN A 121 -5.64 19.07 5.43
CA ASN A 121 -6.88 19.47 6.09
C ASN A 121 -7.55 18.30 6.80
N CYS A 122 -7.55 17.09 6.22
CA CYS A 122 -8.11 15.91 6.88
C CYS A 122 -7.29 15.53 8.13
N ALA A 123 -5.96 15.55 8.04
CA ALA A 123 -5.10 15.30 9.19
C ALA A 123 -5.31 16.33 10.33
N LYS A 124 -5.47 17.61 9.98
CA LYS A 124 -5.81 18.65 10.97
C LYS A 124 -7.17 18.40 11.64
N ARG A 125 -8.18 18.01 10.87
CA ARG A 125 -9.52 17.69 11.43
C ARG A 125 -9.49 16.46 12.33
N ALA A 126 -8.66 15.47 11.98
CA ALA A 126 -8.44 14.28 12.80
C ALA A 126 -7.53 14.53 14.01
N ASN A 127 -6.98 15.74 14.15
CA ASN A 127 -5.96 16.06 15.17
C ASN A 127 -4.72 15.15 15.10
N VAL A 128 -4.40 14.61 13.92
CA VAL A 128 -3.21 13.78 13.70
C VAL A 128 -2.07 14.65 13.19
N LYS A 129 -0.98 14.68 13.94
CA LYS A 129 0.23 15.44 13.60
C LYS A 129 1.11 14.68 12.62
N ASN A 130 1.92 15.41 11.85
CA ASN A 130 2.95 14.77 11.03
C ASN A 130 3.94 14.03 11.94
N PRO A 131 4.19 12.71 11.72
CA PRO A 131 5.15 11.97 12.55
C PRO A 131 6.57 12.53 12.45
N ASN A 132 6.91 13.22 11.36
CA ASN A 132 8.17 13.95 11.25
C ASN A 132 8.02 15.35 11.88
N PRO A 133 8.65 15.62 13.05
CA PRO A 133 8.51 16.89 13.77
C PRO A 133 9.08 18.09 12.99
N LYS A 134 9.93 17.85 11.98
CA LYS A 134 10.44 18.92 11.10
C LYS A 134 9.39 19.40 10.09
N LEU A 135 8.29 18.68 9.91
CA LEU A 135 7.24 19.00 8.96
C LEU A 135 5.97 19.44 9.69
N LYS A 136 5.59 20.71 9.51
CA LYS A 136 4.40 21.28 10.14
C LYS A 136 3.09 20.66 9.61
N ASN A 137 3.04 20.32 8.34
CA ASN A 137 1.81 19.85 7.70
C ASN A 137 1.94 18.38 7.25
N MET A 138 0.83 17.64 7.33
CA MET A 138 0.72 16.33 6.73
C MET A 138 0.82 16.43 5.21
N ASN A 139 1.48 15.45 4.59
CA ASN A 139 1.66 15.41 3.14
C ASN A 139 1.47 13.99 2.59
N PRO A 140 1.17 13.82 1.28
CA PRO A 140 0.93 12.52 0.67
C PRO A 140 2.10 11.54 0.73
N HIS A 141 3.33 12.04 0.87
CA HIS A 141 4.50 11.18 0.92
C HIS A 141 4.55 10.33 2.20
N ILE A 142 4.03 10.88 3.31
CA ILE A 142 3.90 10.13 4.56
C ILE A 142 2.98 8.92 4.40
N PHE A 143 1.85 9.05 3.69
CA PHE A 143 0.96 7.92 3.41
C PHE A 143 1.68 6.79 2.67
N ARG A 144 2.46 7.14 1.66
CA ARG A 144 3.25 6.17 0.91
C ARG A 144 4.32 5.49 1.79
N HIS A 145 4.97 6.26 2.63
CA HIS A 145 5.95 5.75 3.57
C HIS A 145 5.30 4.81 4.59
N SER A 146 4.17 5.22 5.15
CA SER A 146 3.38 4.41 6.08
C SER A 146 2.88 3.12 5.41
N PHE A 147 2.32 3.21 4.20
CA PHE A 147 1.89 2.03 3.43
C PHE A 147 3.01 0.99 3.32
N SER A 148 4.19 1.42 2.87
CA SER A 148 5.31 0.50 2.70
C SER A 148 5.77 -0.11 4.03
N ARG A 149 5.85 0.70 5.09
CA ARG A 149 6.26 0.24 6.42
C ARG A 149 5.26 -0.75 7.02
N LEU A 150 3.98 -0.40 6.99
CA LEU A 150 2.90 -1.23 7.53
C LEU A 150 2.71 -2.52 6.74
N SER A 151 2.88 -2.48 5.41
CA SER A 151 2.82 -3.67 4.56
C SER A 151 3.94 -4.67 4.90
N LEU A 152 5.16 -4.19 5.12
CA LEU A 152 6.27 -5.04 5.56
C LEU A 152 6.03 -5.61 6.95
N ALA A 153 5.55 -4.79 7.89
CA ALA A 153 5.19 -5.23 9.24
C ALA A 153 4.05 -6.26 9.23
N ALA A 154 3.14 -6.19 8.26
CA ALA A 154 2.08 -7.19 8.03
C ALA A 154 2.58 -8.46 7.31
N GLY A 155 3.89 -8.60 7.06
CA GLY A 155 4.49 -9.78 6.43
C GLY A 155 4.39 -9.84 4.90
N ILE A 156 4.01 -8.73 4.23
CA ILE A 156 4.06 -8.70 2.77
C ILE A 156 5.53 -8.70 2.31
N PRO A 157 5.93 -9.64 1.42
CA PRO A 157 7.30 -9.71 0.96
C PRO A 157 7.81 -8.38 0.36
N PHE A 158 9.04 -8.05 0.66
CA PHE A 158 9.69 -6.80 0.26
C PHE A 158 9.56 -6.49 -1.24
N ASN A 159 9.81 -7.47 -2.10
CA ASN A 159 9.69 -7.34 -3.56
C ASN A 159 8.26 -7.01 -4.00
N MET A 160 7.24 -7.53 -3.31
CA MET A 160 5.84 -7.21 -3.57
C MET A 160 5.51 -5.77 -3.15
N VAL A 161 5.94 -5.34 -1.96
CA VAL A 161 5.77 -3.95 -1.50
C VAL A 161 6.45 -2.99 -2.46
N GLN A 162 7.67 -3.30 -2.89
CA GLN A 162 8.42 -2.52 -3.87
C GLN A 162 7.66 -2.40 -5.20
N ARG A 163 7.11 -3.50 -5.70
CA ARG A 163 6.32 -3.54 -6.94
C ARG A 163 5.04 -2.71 -6.82
N ILE A 164 4.27 -2.90 -5.74
CA ILE A 164 3.02 -2.15 -5.49
C ILE A 164 3.31 -0.65 -5.38
N ALA A 165 4.25 -0.26 -4.56
CA ALA A 165 4.62 1.13 -4.38
C ALA A 165 5.30 1.73 -5.64
N GLY A 166 5.91 0.94 -6.52
CA GLY A 166 6.61 1.41 -7.71
C GLY A 166 7.92 2.11 -7.36
N HIS A 167 8.74 1.51 -6.51
CA HIS A 167 10.09 1.96 -6.26
C HIS A 167 10.99 1.51 -7.41
N ALA A 168 11.61 2.46 -8.12
CA ALA A 168 12.47 2.15 -9.25
C ALA A 168 13.82 1.55 -8.82
N ASP A 169 14.24 1.82 -7.60
CA ASP A 169 15.51 1.34 -7.03
C ASP A 169 15.23 0.57 -5.73
N ALA A 170 15.72 -0.67 -5.68
CA ALA A 170 15.68 -1.52 -4.49
C ALA A 170 16.42 -0.87 -3.32
N ARG A 171 17.50 -0.10 -3.60
CA ARG A 171 18.27 0.63 -2.59
C ARG A 171 17.42 1.63 -1.83
N THR A 172 16.49 2.31 -2.49
CA THR A 172 15.57 3.27 -1.84
C THR A 172 14.71 2.58 -0.79
N THR A 173 14.29 1.37 -1.06
CA THR A 173 13.48 0.61 -0.11
C THR A 173 14.36 0.02 1.01
N LEU A 174 15.53 -0.52 0.69
CA LEU A 174 16.49 -1.03 1.69
C LEU A 174 17.01 0.10 2.60
N GLN A 175 17.30 1.28 2.07
CA GLN A 175 17.72 2.44 2.85
C GLN A 175 16.60 2.97 3.76
N MET A 176 15.34 2.87 3.32
CA MET A 176 14.18 3.29 4.11
C MET A 176 13.83 2.32 5.23
N TYR A 177 14.11 1.01 5.08
CA TYR A 177 13.62 -0.01 6.02
C TYR A 177 14.72 -0.71 6.80
N GLY A 178 16.00 -0.42 6.49
CA GLY A 178 17.13 -1.08 7.12
C GLY A 178 17.27 -2.56 6.69
N VAL A 179 18.41 -3.14 7.00
CA VAL A 179 18.54 -4.60 6.99
C VAL A 179 17.76 -5.09 8.22
N PRO A 180 16.84 -6.08 8.09
CA PRO A 180 16.18 -6.67 9.25
C PRO A 180 17.22 -7.04 10.31
N SER A 181 16.94 -6.76 11.56
CA SER A 181 17.83 -7.19 12.64
C SER A 181 17.89 -8.72 12.66
N ILE A 182 18.95 -9.27 13.23
CA ILE A 182 19.05 -10.73 13.39
C ILE A 182 17.90 -11.28 14.23
N THR A 183 17.42 -10.48 15.18
CA THR A 183 16.26 -10.80 16.04
C THR A 183 14.95 -10.84 15.23
N ASP A 184 14.72 -9.85 14.34
CA ASP A 184 13.53 -9.84 13.47
C ASP A 184 13.58 -11.01 12.48
N THR A 185 14.78 -11.36 12.01
CA THR A 185 14.99 -12.51 11.11
C THR A 185 14.75 -13.83 11.84
N GLN A 186 15.21 -13.96 13.08
CA GLN A 186 15.00 -15.15 13.89
C GLN A 186 13.52 -15.36 14.20
N GLN A 187 12.82 -14.30 14.62
CA GLN A 187 11.39 -14.37 14.91
C GLN A 187 10.59 -14.80 13.68
N LEU A 188 10.86 -14.22 12.51
CA LEU A 188 10.22 -14.62 11.25
C LEU A 188 10.56 -16.05 10.83
N TYR A 189 11.79 -16.50 11.09
CA TYR A 189 12.21 -17.86 10.84
C TYR A 189 11.42 -18.84 11.70
N ASP A 190 11.31 -18.55 13.00
CA ASP A 190 10.58 -19.37 13.95
C ASP A 190 9.09 -19.45 13.59
N GLU A 191 8.43 -18.31 13.36
CA GLU A 191 7.00 -18.24 13.00
C GLU A 191 6.67 -18.86 11.62
N LYS A 192 7.54 -18.74 10.64
CA LYS A 192 7.21 -19.11 9.25
C LYS A 192 7.78 -20.45 8.82
N LEU A 193 8.86 -20.89 9.40
CA LEU A 193 9.58 -22.09 8.94
C LEU A 193 9.59 -23.21 9.96
N VAL A 194 9.83 -22.92 11.24
CA VAL A 194 9.91 -23.96 12.28
C VAL A 194 8.59 -24.71 12.40
N ASP A 195 7.46 -23.98 12.45
CA ASP A 195 6.13 -24.59 12.53
C ASP A 195 5.83 -25.48 11.32
N LYS A 196 6.20 -25.03 10.12
CA LYS A 196 6.01 -25.82 8.89
C LYS A 196 6.89 -27.06 8.81
N PHE A 197 8.09 -26.99 9.36
CA PHE A 197 8.96 -28.17 9.46
C PHE A 197 8.42 -29.17 10.49
N GLN A 198 7.86 -28.69 11.61
CA GLN A 198 7.24 -29.55 12.61
C GLN A 198 5.94 -30.20 12.13
N GLU A 199 5.07 -29.48 11.41
CA GLU A 199 3.86 -30.04 10.80
C GLU A 199 4.19 -31.15 9.77
N LYS A 200 5.19 -30.93 8.92
CA LYS A 200 5.63 -31.93 7.94
C LYS A 200 6.30 -33.14 8.57
N SER A 201 6.97 -33.00 9.71
CA SER A 201 7.57 -34.14 10.43
C SER A 201 6.51 -34.98 11.15
N LYS A 202 5.47 -34.37 11.73
CA LYS A 202 4.32 -35.08 12.34
C LYS A 202 3.53 -35.89 11.30
N ASN A 203 3.33 -35.34 10.09
CA ASN A 203 2.65 -36.07 9.01
C ASN A 203 3.50 -37.20 8.38
N LYS A 204 4.83 -37.16 8.50
CA LYS A 204 5.73 -38.24 8.03
C LYS A 204 5.96 -39.34 9.09
N SER A 205 5.87 -39.04 10.38
CA SER A 205 6.05 -40.03 11.42
C SER A 205 4.88 -41.03 11.52
N ASN A 206 3.66 -40.62 11.09
CA ASN A 206 2.52 -41.53 11.01
C ASN A 206 2.55 -42.48 9.77
N ALA A 207 3.43 -42.23 8.80
CA ALA A 207 3.53 -43.05 7.59
C ALA A 207 4.72 -44.02 7.57
N LYS A 208 5.63 -43.98 8.55
CA LYS A 208 6.89 -44.73 8.52
C LYS A 208 7.16 -45.70 9.64
N LEU A 209 6.23 -45.93 10.58
CA LEU A 209 6.38 -46.93 11.61
C LEU A 209 5.83 -48.33 11.25
N THR A 210 5.09 -48.43 10.13
CA THR A 210 4.50 -49.72 9.70
C THR A 210 5.37 -50.48 8.69
N ASP A 211 6.41 -49.86 8.10
CA ASP A 211 7.17 -50.50 7.03
C ASP A 211 8.51 -51.13 7.47
N PHE A 212 8.84 -51.04 8.76
CA PHE A 212 10.11 -51.58 9.29
C PHE A 212 9.97 -52.80 10.19
N THR A 213 8.76 -53.35 10.35
CA THR A 213 8.57 -54.62 11.07
C THR A 213 7.99 -55.68 10.13
N GLY A 214 8.79 -56.18 9.24
CA GLY A 214 8.33 -57.24 8.36
C GLY A 214 9.48 -57.97 7.69
N LYS A 215 9.83 -59.09 8.34
CA LYS A 215 10.54 -60.28 7.81
C LYS A 215 12.02 -60.34 8.04
N SER A 216 12.33 -61.00 9.12
CA SER A 216 13.41 -61.98 9.21
C SER A 216 12.78 -63.38 9.13
N GLU A 217 12.99 -64.04 8.09
CA GLU A 217 13.14 -65.51 7.97
C GLU A 217 14.41 -65.79 7.19
#